data_a29197760709478bae9eb8f19e55ac84
#
_entry.id   a29197760709478bae9eb8f19e55ac84
#
_cell.length_a   1.000
_cell.length_b   1.000
_cell.length_c   1.000
_cell.angle_alpha   90.00
_cell.angle_beta   90.00
_cell.angle_gamma   90.00
#
_symmetry.space_group_name_H-M   'P 1'
#
loop_
_entity.id
_entity.type
_entity.pdbx_description
1 polymer ?
#
loop_
_entity_poly.entity_id
_entity_poly.type
_entity_poly.pdbx_seq_one_letter_code
_entity_poly.pdbx_strand_id
1 'polypeptide(L)'
;MQHILALSRTAVIVRHWFEIDLDDASMEHGVRIELRELAAHPRRGSESAAQLVAVDRPLWRADLFDRHTDPPGTFGVAHFHPRFAGSEPCPRAWDPKLTADPWSWLGDQFASLGGASETGPWPVDPADGPELSRLSAEIVSLARPLGPDRCRSAAQCYELTWDAAESVRLMIKYLHRPDLLDEQWVAPWRGTGVASPA
;
A
#
# COMPACT_ATOMS: atom_id res chain seq x y z
N MET A 1 2.84 7.82 0.38
CA MET A 1 2.26 8.21 1.69
C MET A 1 1.69 6.96 2.34
N GLN A 2 1.77 6.82 3.66
CA GLN A 2 1.25 5.67 4.40
C GLN A 2 0.47 6.15 5.62
N HIS A 3 -0.69 5.53 5.86
CA HIS A 3 -1.49 5.71 7.07
C HIS A 3 -1.63 4.36 7.77
N ILE A 4 -1.60 4.38 9.08
CA ILE A 4 -1.79 3.18 9.91
C ILE A 4 -2.85 3.50 10.95
N LEU A 5 -3.95 2.74 10.92
CA LEU A 5 -5.01 2.74 11.91
C LEU A 5 -4.84 1.49 12.77
N ALA A 6 -4.37 1.66 14.00
CA ALA A 6 -4.16 0.55 14.92
C ALA A 6 -5.35 0.41 15.88
N LEU A 7 -5.88 -0.80 15.99
CA LEU A 7 -6.93 -1.21 16.90
C LEU A 7 -6.35 -2.09 18.01
N SER A 8 -7.17 -2.92 18.64
CA SER A 8 -6.69 -3.76 19.74
C SER A 8 -5.78 -4.88 19.27
N ARG A 9 -6.11 -5.56 18.18
CA ARG A 9 -5.37 -6.69 17.62
C ARG A 9 -5.19 -6.63 16.11
N THR A 10 -5.75 -5.63 15.48
CA THR A 10 -5.74 -5.47 14.03
C THR A 10 -5.23 -4.07 13.68
N ALA A 11 -4.48 -3.96 12.61
CA ALA A 11 -4.14 -2.68 11.99
C ALA A 11 -4.65 -2.63 10.56
N VAL A 12 -5.13 -1.47 10.14
CA VAL A 12 -5.35 -1.14 8.73
C VAL A 12 -4.18 -0.30 8.26
N ILE A 13 -3.51 -0.74 7.22
CA ILE A 13 -2.47 0.02 6.56
C ILE A 13 -3.00 0.48 5.21
N VAL A 14 -3.06 1.77 5.01
CA VAL A 14 -3.38 2.38 3.72
C VAL A 14 -2.10 2.99 3.17
N ARG A 15 -1.65 2.50 2.03
CA ARG A 15 -0.40 2.92 1.41
C ARG A 15 -0.62 3.26 -0.05
N HIS A 16 -0.27 4.47 -0.45
CA HIS A 16 -0.11 4.77 -1.86
C HIS A 16 1.16 4.08 -2.34
N TRP A 17 0.99 3.21 -3.33
CA TRP A 17 1.99 2.23 -3.71
C TRP A 17 2.16 2.17 -5.22
N PHE A 18 3.29 1.69 -5.63
CA PHE A 18 3.55 1.28 -7.01
C PHE A 18 4.32 -0.04 -7.00
N GLU A 19 4.10 -0.85 -8.00
CA GLU A 19 4.84 -2.08 -8.26
C GLU A 19 5.48 -1.98 -9.64
N ILE A 20 6.69 -2.50 -9.73
CA ILE A 20 7.43 -2.60 -10.99
C ILE A 20 7.75 -4.07 -11.17
N ASP A 21 7.31 -4.64 -12.28
CA ASP A 21 7.78 -5.95 -12.71
C ASP A 21 9.18 -5.79 -13.29
N LEU A 22 10.15 -6.50 -12.73
CA LEU A 22 11.54 -6.40 -13.14
C LEU A 22 11.83 -7.16 -14.43
N ASP A 23 10.96 -8.09 -14.82
CA ASP A 23 11.15 -8.91 -16.01
C ASP A 23 10.70 -8.19 -17.28
N ASP A 24 9.53 -7.55 -17.26
CA ASP A 24 8.97 -6.85 -18.41
C ASP A 24 8.91 -5.32 -18.25
N ALA A 25 9.31 -4.81 -17.09
CA ALA A 25 9.25 -3.40 -16.72
C ALA A 25 7.83 -2.81 -16.74
N SER A 26 6.80 -3.65 -16.66
CA SER A 26 5.44 -3.19 -16.45
C SER A 26 5.31 -2.53 -15.08
N MET A 27 4.45 -1.54 -15.00
CA MET A 27 4.25 -0.78 -13.77
C MET A 27 2.77 -0.65 -13.47
N GLU A 28 2.47 -0.85 -12.20
CA GLU A 28 1.15 -0.67 -11.62
C GLU A 28 1.27 0.31 -10.45
N HIS A 29 0.32 1.20 -10.31
CA HIS A 29 0.29 2.16 -9.22
C HIS A 29 -1.13 2.40 -8.72
N GLY A 30 -1.24 2.81 -7.47
CA GLY A 30 -2.53 3.07 -6.85
C GLY A 30 -2.43 3.07 -5.34
N VAL A 31 -3.42 2.48 -4.70
CA VAL A 31 -3.46 2.35 -3.27
C VAL A 31 -3.56 0.88 -2.87
N ARG A 32 -2.69 0.49 -1.95
CA ARG A 32 -2.73 -0.80 -1.28
C ARG A 32 -3.34 -0.63 0.10
N ILE A 33 -4.35 -1.42 0.41
CA ILE A 33 -4.99 -1.48 1.71
C ILE A 33 -4.75 -2.87 2.28
N GLU A 34 -4.14 -2.94 3.46
CA GLU A 34 -3.86 -4.20 4.14
C GLU A 34 -4.53 -4.23 5.51
N LEU A 35 -5.15 -5.35 5.85
CA LEU A 35 -5.42 -5.73 7.22
C LEU A 35 -4.28 -6.60 7.73
N ARG A 36 -3.74 -6.25 8.87
CA ARG A 36 -2.64 -6.98 9.49
C ARG A 36 -2.92 -7.23 10.96
N GLU A 37 -2.41 -8.34 11.45
CA GLU A 37 -2.43 -8.65 12.88
C GLU A 37 -1.49 -7.71 13.65
N LEU A 38 -1.90 -7.28 14.84
CA LEU A 38 -1.05 -6.62 15.81
C LEU A 38 -0.63 -7.63 16.87
N ALA A 39 0.67 -7.84 16.99
CA ALA A 39 1.25 -8.68 18.03
C ALA A 39 1.93 -7.80 19.08
N ALA A 40 1.65 -8.08 20.36
CA ALA A 40 2.39 -7.48 21.44
C ALA A 40 3.82 -8.03 21.45
N HIS A 41 4.80 -7.16 21.45
CA HIS A 41 6.20 -7.58 21.50
C HIS A 41 6.59 -7.83 22.97
N PRO A 42 7.00 -9.05 23.35
CA PRO A 42 7.44 -9.30 24.72
C PRO A 42 8.67 -8.45 25.02
N ARG A 43 8.58 -7.62 26.05
CA ARG A 43 9.73 -6.87 26.56
C ARG A 43 10.41 -7.65 27.67
N ARG A 44 11.73 -7.62 27.66
CA ARG A 44 12.51 -7.96 28.85
C ARG A 44 12.55 -6.71 29.73
N GLY A 45 11.90 -6.75 30.88
CA GLY A 45 11.90 -5.65 31.82
C GLY A 45 10.54 -5.27 32.37
N SER A 46 10.42 -4.10 33.01
CA SER A 46 9.17 -3.62 33.60
C SER A 46 8.09 -3.34 32.56
N GLU A 47 6.87 -3.64 32.90
CA GLU A 47 5.71 -3.19 32.13
C GLU A 47 5.66 -1.66 32.11
N SER A 48 5.52 -1.08 30.94
CA SER A 48 5.33 0.36 30.77
C SER A 48 4.21 0.61 29.78
N ALA A 49 3.59 1.80 29.87
CA ALA A 49 2.57 2.26 28.92
C ALA A 49 3.09 2.35 27.46
N ALA A 50 4.40 2.25 27.28
CA ALA A 50 5.06 2.22 25.96
C ALA A 50 5.31 0.78 25.49
N GLN A 51 4.36 -0.13 25.70
CA GLN A 51 4.45 -1.48 25.16
C GLN A 51 4.62 -1.43 23.65
N LEU A 52 5.65 -2.08 23.14
CA LEU A 52 5.89 -2.15 21.71
C LEU A 52 4.87 -3.11 21.07
N VAL A 53 4.14 -2.61 20.10
CA VAL A 53 3.24 -3.42 19.27
C VAL A 53 3.88 -3.55 17.90
N ALA A 54 4.05 -4.77 17.44
CA ALA A 54 4.53 -5.05 16.09
C ALA A 54 3.35 -5.27 15.15
N VAL A 55 3.42 -4.66 13.98
CA VAL A 55 2.54 -5.02 12.87
C VAL A 55 3.07 -6.34 12.30
N ASP A 56 2.28 -7.40 12.47
CA ASP A 56 2.68 -8.76 12.13
C ASP A 56 2.06 -9.22 10.81
N ARG A 57 1.64 -10.47 10.73
CA ARG A 57 1.22 -11.11 9.49
C ARG A 57 0.03 -10.40 8.81
N PRO A 58 -0.01 -10.39 7.48
CA PRO A 58 -1.15 -9.90 6.74
C PRO A 58 -2.33 -10.87 6.88
N LEU A 59 -3.53 -10.30 6.94
CA LEU A 59 -4.80 -11.03 7.03
C LEU A 59 -5.58 -10.93 5.72
N TRP A 60 -5.57 -9.76 5.12
CA TRP A 60 -6.28 -9.42 3.89
C TRP A 60 -5.58 -8.26 3.19
N ARG A 61 -5.73 -8.16 1.87
CA ARG A 61 -5.18 -7.05 1.09
C ARG A 61 -6.04 -6.74 -0.12
N ALA A 62 -6.22 -5.47 -0.42
CA ALA A 62 -6.71 -4.99 -1.70
C ALA A 62 -5.67 -4.08 -2.35
N ASP A 63 -5.48 -4.26 -3.64
CA ASP A 63 -4.67 -3.45 -4.50
C ASP A 63 -5.60 -2.76 -5.51
N LEU A 64 -5.90 -1.49 -5.28
CA LEU A 64 -6.71 -0.66 -6.17
C LEU A 64 -5.76 0.08 -7.10
N PHE A 65 -5.30 -0.62 -8.13
CA PHE A 65 -4.22 -0.19 -9.00
C PHE A 65 -4.68 0.04 -10.43
N ASP A 66 -4.03 0.99 -11.06
CA ASP A 66 -4.01 1.22 -12.49
C ASP A 66 -2.70 0.71 -13.09
N ARG A 67 -2.74 0.23 -14.34
CA ARG A 67 -1.50 0.17 -15.11
C ARG A 67 -1.05 1.56 -15.45
N HIS A 68 0.26 1.75 -15.49
CA HIS A 68 0.83 3.03 -15.91
C HIS A 68 0.36 3.49 -17.30
N THR A 69 0.12 2.56 -18.21
CA THR A 69 -0.32 2.83 -19.57
C THR A 69 -1.81 3.17 -19.66
N ASP A 70 -2.57 2.92 -18.62
CA ASP A 70 -4.02 3.14 -18.62
C ASP A 70 -4.36 4.57 -18.14
N PRO A 71 -5.50 5.13 -18.54
CA PRO A 71 -5.95 6.38 -17.95
C PRO A 71 -6.11 6.24 -16.43
N PRO A 72 -5.63 7.21 -15.62
CA PRO A 72 -5.75 7.16 -14.16
C PRO A 72 -7.21 7.00 -13.71
N GLY A 73 -7.42 6.09 -12.75
CA GLY A 73 -8.74 5.82 -12.18
C GLY A 73 -9.57 4.80 -12.95
N THR A 74 -8.98 4.06 -13.87
CA THR A 74 -9.65 2.93 -14.55
C THR A 74 -9.66 1.67 -13.70
N PHE A 75 -8.74 1.55 -12.75
CA PHE A 75 -8.58 0.39 -11.87
C PHE A 75 -8.52 -0.95 -12.64
N GLY A 76 -7.89 -0.92 -13.82
CA GLY A 76 -7.88 -2.04 -14.76
C GLY A 76 -7.18 -3.29 -14.25
N VAL A 77 -6.35 -3.16 -13.21
CA VAL A 77 -5.64 -4.27 -12.55
C VAL A 77 -6.00 -4.39 -11.06
N ALA A 78 -7.07 -3.72 -10.64
CA ALA A 78 -7.53 -3.82 -9.27
C ALA A 78 -7.91 -5.27 -8.92
N HIS A 79 -7.46 -5.72 -7.76
CA HIS A 79 -7.69 -7.06 -7.25
C HIS A 79 -7.57 -7.10 -5.72
N PHE A 80 -7.93 -8.23 -5.13
CA PHE A 80 -7.74 -8.42 -3.70
C PHE A 80 -7.28 -9.85 -3.37
N HIS A 81 -6.73 -9.98 -2.19
CA HIS A 81 -6.31 -11.26 -1.61
C HIS A 81 -7.12 -11.49 -0.34
N PRO A 82 -8.15 -12.35 -0.37
CA PRO A 82 -9.03 -12.57 0.77
C PRO A 82 -8.35 -13.26 1.94
N ARG A 83 -7.21 -13.91 1.73
CA ARG A 83 -6.50 -14.68 2.76
C ARG A 83 -5.00 -14.69 2.48
N PHE A 84 -4.25 -15.04 3.53
CA PHE A 84 -2.81 -15.28 3.48
C PHE A 84 -2.48 -16.62 4.13
N ALA A 85 -1.46 -17.29 3.62
CA ALA A 85 -0.82 -18.45 4.25
C ALA A 85 0.54 -17.97 4.79
N GLY A 86 0.59 -17.60 6.07
CA GLY A 86 1.72 -16.87 6.63
C GLY A 86 1.81 -15.47 6.01
N SER A 87 2.92 -15.17 5.32
CA SER A 87 3.12 -13.93 4.55
C SER A 87 2.74 -14.05 3.07
N GLU A 88 2.47 -15.26 2.59
CA GLU A 88 2.14 -15.49 1.19
C GLU A 88 0.66 -15.24 0.91
N PRO A 89 0.32 -14.37 -0.05
CA PRO A 89 -1.06 -14.12 -0.44
C PRO A 89 -1.65 -15.31 -1.18
N CYS A 90 -2.94 -15.58 -0.95
CA CYS A 90 -3.69 -16.47 -1.84
C CYS A 90 -3.76 -15.89 -3.27
N PRO A 91 -4.17 -16.67 -4.28
CA PRO A 91 -4.39 -16.15 -5.62
C PRO A 91 -5.25 -14.88 -5.62
N ARG A 92 -4.98 -14.00 -6.58
CA ARG A 92 -5.76 -12.78 -6.80
C ARG A 92 -7.23 -13.12 -7.01
N ALA A 93 -8.11 -12.42 -6.31
CA ALA A 93 -9.53 -12.43 -6.51
C ALA A 93 -9.97 -11.11 -7.14
N TRP A 94 -11.06 -11.14 -7.87
CA TRP A 94 -11.61 -9.99 -8.55
C TRP A 94 -13.12 -9.90 -8.33
N ASP A 95 -13.62 -8.67 -8.29
CA ASP A 95 -15.04 -8.34 -8.19
C ASP A 95 -15.35 -7.26 -9.25
N PRO A 96 -16.44 -7.36 -10.02
CA PRO A 96 -16.83 -6.34 -10.99
C PRO A 96 -16.94 -4.94 -10.41
N LYS A 97 -17.28 -4.80 -9.14
CA LYS A 97 -17.33 -3.51 -8.44
C LYS A 97 -15.96 -2.85 -8.29
N LEU A 98 -14.86 -3.62 -8.29
CA LEU A 98 -13.51 -3.06 -8.14
C LEU A 98 -13.15 -2.08 -9.27
N THR A 99 -13.62 -2.34 -10.48
CA THR A 99 -13.41 -1.44 -11.62
C THR A 99 -14.52 -0.42 -11.78
N ALA A 100 -15.76 -0.76 -11.39
CA ALA A 100 -16.90 0.13 -11.56
C ALA A 100 -16.98 1.21 -10.48
N ASP A 101 -16.78 0.84 -9.20
CA ASP A 101 -16.78 1.73 -8.04
C ASP A 101 -15.94 1.13 -6.91
N PRO A 102 -14.61 1.22 -7.00
CA PRO A 102 -13.70 0.62 -6.03
C PRO A 102 -13.88 1.20 -4.62
N TRP A 103 -14.31 2.44 -4.53
CA TRP A 103 -14.47 3.12 -3.25
C TRP A 103 -15.71 2.64 -2.48
N SER A 104 -16.82 2.46 -3.19
CA SER A 104 -18.02 1.84 -2.61
C SER A 104 -17.74 0.40 -2.23
N TRP A 105 -17.07 -0.36 -3.11
CA TRP A 105 -16.67 -1.72 -2.81
C TRP A 105 -15.81 -1.80 -1.55
N LEU A 106 -14.79 -0.95 -1.44
CA LEU A 106 -13.91 -0.91 -0.26
C LEU A 106 -14.69 -0.58 1.01
N GLY A 107 -15.57 0.42 0.96
CA GLY A 107 -16.45 0.77 2.08
C GLY A 107 -17.35 -0.39 2.53
N ASP A 108 -17.95 -1.09 1.56
CA ASP A 108 -18.80 -2.26 1.82
C ASP A 108 -18.01 -3.40 2.50
N GLN A 109 -16.75 -3.63 2.07
CA GLN A 109 -15.89 -4.63 2.68
C GLN A 109 -15.72 -4.34 4.19
N PHE A 110 -15.30 -3.12 4.54
CA PHE A 110 -15.10 -2.75 5.96
C PHE A 110 -16.40 -2.65 6.74
N ALA A 111 -17.46 -2.10 6.15
CA ALA A 111 -18.78 -2.01 6.81
C ALA A 111 -19.35 -3.39 7.17
N SER A 112 -19.06 -4.40 6.37
CA SER A 112 -19.53 -5.78 6.61
C SER A 112 -18.92 -6.42 7.85
N LEU A 113 -17.77 -5.94 8.33
CA LEU A 113 -17.05 -6.52 9.47
C LEU A 113 -17.78 -6.28 10.80
N GLY A 114 -18.55 -5.20 10.93
CA GLY A 114 -19.29 -4.89 12.15
C GLY A 114 -20.43 -5.87 12.46
N GLY A 115 -20.92 -6.58 11.44
CA GLY A 115 -21.91 -7.65 11.58
C GLY A 115 -21.31 -9.05 11.62
N ALA A 116 -19.99 -9.16 11.70
CA ALA A 116 -19.29 -10.42 11.54
C ALA A 116 -19.65 -11.43 12.62
N SER A 117 -20.38 -12.44 12.22
CA SER A 117 -20.38 -13.76 12.81
C SER A 117 -18.93 -14.29 12.84
N GLU A 118 -18.61 -15.12 13.81
CA GLU A 118 -17.33 -15.86 13.90
C GLU A 118 -16.95 -16.62 12.61
N THR A 119 -17.86 -16.69 11.66
CA THR A 119 -17.72 -17.32 10.33
C THR A 119 -17.50 -16.31 9.19
N GLY A 120 -17.23 -15.04 9.49
CA GLY A 120 -16.93 -14.02 8.48
C GLY A 120 -15.75 -14.40 7.57
N PRO A 121 -15.71 -13.89 6.32
CA PRO A 121 -14.67 -14.26 5.36
C PRO A 121 -13.27 -13.80 5.77
N TRP A 122 -13.18 -12.96 6.80
CA TRP A 122 -11.94 -12.33 7.22
C TRP A 122 -11.55 -12.77 8.63
N PRO A 123 -10.29 -13.14 8.86
CA PRO A 123 -9.79 -13.56 10.16
C PRO A 123 -9.48 -12.33 11.06
N VAL A 124 -10.45 -11.44 11.23
CA VAL A 124 -10.34 -10.28 12.11
C VAL A 124 -10.79 -10.68 13.50
N ASP A 125 -10.09 -10.18 14.52
CA ASP A 125 -10.54 -10.37 15.90
C ASP A 125 -11.94 -9.78 16.08
N PRO A 126 -12.91 -10.55 16.61
CA PRO A 126 -14.29 -10.08 16.80
C PRO A 126 -14.41 -8.78 17.59
N ALA A 127 -13.46 -8.49 18.48
CA ALA A 127 -13.44 -7.25 19.25
C ALA A 127 -13.18 -6.00 18.36
N ASP A 128 -12.45 -6.16 17.27
CA ASP A 128 -12.09 -5.05 16.36
C ASP A 128 -13.10 -4.85 15.23
N GLY A 129 -13.93 -5.84 14.92
CA GLY A 129 -14.90 -5.79 13.82
C GLY A 129 -15.83 -4.56 13.85
N PRO A 130 -16.52 -4.26 14.97
CA PRO A 130 -17.40 -3.10 15.06
C PRO A 130 -16.67 -1.76 14.82
N GLU A 131 -15.44 -1.65 15.31
CA GLU A 131 -14.63 -0.44 15.13
C GLU A 131 -14.14 -0.30 13.69
N LEU A 132 -13.71 -1.37 13.05
CA LEU A 132 -13.37 -1.38 11.63
C LEU A 132 -14.55 -0.94 10.76
N SER A 133 -15.73 -1.44 11.08
CA SER A 133 -16.96 -1.02 10.40
C SER A 133 -17.23 0.48 10.57
N ARG A 134 -17.07 0.99 11.77
CA ARG A 134 -17.22 2.43 12.07
C ARG A 134 -16.20 3.28 11.30
N LEU A 135 -15.00 2.79 11.13
CA LEU A 135 -13.91 3.48 10.43
C LEU A 135 -13.96 3.32 8.89
N SER A 136 -14.93 2.59 8.34
CA SER A 136 -14.99 2.31 6.90
C SER A 136 -14.91 3.56 6.02
N ALA A 137 -15.66 4.61 6.37
CA ALA A 137 -15.64 5.87 5.62
C ALA A 137 -14.29 6.61 5.71
N GLU A 138 -13.64 6.55 6.88
CA GLU A 138 -12.31 7.13 7.06
C GLU A 138 -11.26 6.37 6.25
N ILE A 139 -11.29 5.04 6.29
CA ILE A 139 -10.41 4.18 5.50
C ILE A 139 -10.55 4.50 4.01
N VAL A 140 -11.78 4.60 3.51
CA VAL A 140 -12.04 4.99 2.12
C VAL A 140 -11.49 6.38 1.82
N SER A 141 -11.66 7.35 2.74
CA SER A 141 -11.13 8.71 2.59
C SER A 141 -9.60 8.73 2.51
N LEU A 142 -8.93 7.94 3.34
CA LEU A 142 -7.46 7.82 3.33
C LEU A 142 -6.94 7.10 2.08
N ALA A 143 -7.72 6.16 1.54
CA ALA A 143 -7.37 5.40 0.36
C ALA A 143 -7.54 6.20 -0.93
N ARG A 144 -8.48 7.15 -0.97
CA ARG A 144 -8.69 7.99 -2.14
C ARG A 144 -7.43 8.82 -2.44
N PRO A 145 -7.08 8.98 -3.71
CA PRO A 145 -6.05 9.92 -4.10
C PRO A 145 -6.31 11.27 -3.44
N LEU A 146 -5.28 11.92 -2.96
CA LEU A 146 -5.38 13.28 -2.44
C LEU A 146 -6.00 14.15 -3.53
N GLY A 147 -7.11 14.83 -3.20
CA GLY A 147 -7.81 15.67 -4.16
C GLY A 147 -6.93 16.79 -4.73
N PRO A 148 -7.37 17.45 -5.80
CA PRO A 148 -6.58 18.42 -6.56
C PRO A 148 -5.99 19.55 -5.71
N ASP A 149 -6.55 19.84 -4.56
CA ASP A 149 -6.07 20.88 -3.65
C ASP A 149 -4.78 20.53 -2.89
N ARG A 150 -4.38 19.26 -2.87
CA ARG A 150 -3.16 18.79 -2.18
C ARG A 150 -2.10 18.21 -3.10
N CYS A 151 -2.48 17.84 -4.30
CA CYS A 151 -1.58 17.50 -5.38
C CYS A 151 -1.82 18.48 -6.53
N ARG A 152 -0.76 19.02 -7.09
CA ARG A 152 -0.78 19.52 -8.47
C ARG A 152 -1.57 18.51 -9.28
N SER A 153 -2.29 18.81 -10.27
CA SER A 153 -3.27 17.95 -10.96
C SER A 153 -2.99 16.43 -10.86
N ALA A 154 -4.00 15.58 -10.90
CA ALA A 154 -3.79 14.12 -10.85
C ALA A 154 -2.72 13.65 -11.85
N ALA A 155 -2.66 14.28 -13.04
CA ALA A 155 -1.64 14.05 -14.04
C ALA A 155 -0.22 14.37 -13.52
N GLN A 156 -0.03 15.49 -12.83
CA GLN A 156 1.28 15.84 -12.27
C GLN A 156 1.72 14.92 -11.12
N CYS A 157 0.78 14.48 -10.29
CA CYS A 157 1.09 13.48 -9.26
C CYS A 157 1.44 12.13 -9.89
N TYR A 158 0.79 11.79 -10.97
CA TYR A 158 1.06 10.60 -11.75
C TYR A 158 2.46 10.67 -12.39
N GLU A 159 2.80 11.76 -13.06
CA GLU A 159 4.12 11.99 -13.65
C GLU A 159 5.23 11.92 -12.58
N LEU A 160 5.04 12.60 -11.44
CA LEU A 160 6.02 12.56 -10.34
C LEU A 160 6.18 11.15 -9.75
N THR A 161 5.10 10.40 -9.66
CA THR A 161 5.14 9.00 -9.19
C THR A 161 5.86 8.12 -10.21
N TRP A 162 5.58 8.34 -11.49
CA TRP A 162 6.26 7.68 -12.59
C TRP A 162 7.74 7.95 -12.59
N ASP A 163 8.15 9.20 -12.53
CA ASP A 163 9.55 9.59 -12.50
C ASP A 163 10.30 8.98 -11.31
N ALA A 164 9.64 8.96 -10.14
CA ALA A 164 10.18 8.34 -8.94
C ALA A 164 10.33 6.81 -9.12
N ALA A 165 9.32 6.16 -9.68
CA ALA A 165 9.34 4.73 -9.93
C ALA A 165 10.41 4.35 -10.97
N GLU A 166 10.51 5.11 -12.07
CA GLU A 166 11.55 4.91 -13.07
C GLU A 166 12.96 5.10 -12.49
N SER A 167 13.13 6.11 -11.63
CA SER A 167 14.38 6.33 -10.91
C SER A 167 14.75 5.15 -10.02
N VAL A 168 13.80 4.59 -9.28
CA VAL A 168 14.01 3.41 -8.44
C VAL A 168 14.34 2.19 -9.30
N ARG A 169 13.62 1.98 -10.39
CA ARG A 169 13.89 0.90 -11.34
C ARG A 169 15.32 0.97 -11.90
N LEU A 170 15.73 2.15 -12.31
CA LEU A 170 17.09 2.38 -12.81
C LEU A 170 18.12 2.16 -11.71
N MET A 171 17.87 2.62 -10.48
CA MET A 171 18.77 2.36 -9.36
C MET A 171 18.95 0.87 -9.08
N ILE A 172 17.86 0.10 -9.05
CA ILE A 172 17.89 -1.36 -8.85
C ILE A 172 18.66 -2.02 -10.00
N LYS A 173 18.39 -1.64 -11.24
CA LYS A 173 19.10 -2.15 -12.42
C LYS A 173 20.59 -1.91 -12.32
N TYR A 174 21.00 -0.71 -11.92
CA TYR A 174 22.42 -0.37 -11.80
C TYR A 174 23.10 -1.00 -10.58
N LEU A 175 22.36 -1.30 -9.51
CA LEU A 175 22.90 -2.10 -8.39
C LEU A 175 23.29 -3.51 -8.85
N HIS A 176 22.52 -4.12 -9.74
CA HIS A 176 22.78 -5.46 -10.27
C HIS A 176 23.73 -5.44 -11.48
N ARG A 177 23.77 -4.37 -12.21
CA ARG A 177 24.55 -4.22 -13.44
C ARG A 177 25.22 -2.83 -13.51
N PRO A 178 26.21 -2.58 -12.63
CA PRO A 178 26.91 -1.30 -12.60
C PRO A 178 27.66 -0.98 -13.90
N ASP A 179 27.95 -2.01 -14.69
CA ASP A 179 28.54 -1.88 -16.02
C ASP A 179 27.62 -1.17 -17.04
N LEU A 180 26.33 -1.10 -16.77
CA LEU A 180 25.35 -0.40 -17.60
C LEU A 180 25.11 1.05 -17.16
N LEU A 181 25.84 1.53 -16.18
CA LEU A 181 25.70 2.89 -15.69
C LEU A 181 26.11 3.87 -16.81
N ASP A 182 25.13 4.56 -17.35
CA ASP A 182 25.39 5.66 -18.27
C ASP A 182 25.80 6.90 -17.47
N GLU A 183 27.03 7.35 -17.68
CA GLU A 183 27.56 8.52 -16.97
C GLU A 183 26.73 9.80 -17.21
N GLN A 184 26.07 9.92 -18.36
CA GLN A 184 25.21 11.06 -18.65
C GLN A 184 23.99 11.11 -17.72
N TRP A 185 23.50 9.95 -17.28
CA TRP A 185 22.40 9.85 -16.32
C TRP A 185 22.80 10.18 -14.89
N VAL A 186 24.06 9.91 -14.55
CA VAL A 186 24.58 10.10 -13.20
C VAL A 186 25.17 11.48 -13.00
N ALA A 187 25.63 12.13 -14.08
CA ALA A 187 26.24 13.44 -14.03
C ALA A 187 25.38 14.51 -13.30
N PRO A 188 24.06 14.59 -13.52
CA PRO A 188 23.20 15.50 -12.76
C PRO A 188 23.15 15.22 -11.26
N TRP A 189 23.31 13.95 -10.87
CA TRP A 189 23.26 13.49 -9.47
C TRP A 189 24.59 13.55 -8.75
N ARG A 190 25.68 13.54 -9.50
CA ARG A 190 27.02 13.86 -8.98
C ARG A 190 27.20 15.36 -8.72
N GLY A 191 26.07 16.11 -8.86
CA GLY A 191 26.02 17.52 -8.80
C GLY A 191 26.76 18.10 -7.65
N THR A 192 27.61 19.04 -7.98
CA THR A 192 28.28 20.02 -7.12
C THR A 192 28.79 19.42 -5.83
N GLY A 193 29.92 18.76 -5.94
CA GLY A 193 30.63 18.17 -4.83
C GLY A 193 30.64 19.07 -3.62
N VAL A 194 30.14 18.54 -2.54
CA VAL A 194 30.60 18.98 -1.23
C VAL A 194 32.13 18.78 -1.28
N ALA A 195 32.84 19.84 -1.45
CA ALA A 195 34.29 19.84 -1.27
C ALA A 195 34.55 19.22 0.08
N SER A 196 35.25 18.08 0.10
CA SER A 196 35.77 17.54 1.35
C SER A 196 36.54 18.65 2.05
N PRO A 197 36.22 18.95 3.33
CA PRO A 197 37.09 19.82 4.11
C PRO A 197 38.43 19.13 4.24
N ALA A 198 39.47 19.88 3.88
CA ALA A 198 40.87 19.52 4.04
C ALA A 198 41.23 19.33 5.52
#